data_0f448b6e2f732ffa785f36d0b931ac05
#
_entry.id   0f448b6e2f732ffa785f36d0b931ac05
#
_cell.length_a   1.000
_cell.length_b   1.000
_cell.length_c   1.000
_cell.angle_alpha   90.00
_cell.angle_beta   90.00
_cell.angle_gamma   90.00
#
_symmetry.space_group_name_H-M   'P 1'
#
loop_
_entity.id
_entity.type
_entity.pdbx_description
1 polymer ?
#
loop_
_entity_poly.entity_id
_entity_poly.type
_entity_poly.pdbx_seq_one_letter_code
_entity_poly.pdbx_strand_id
1 'polypeptide(L)'
;MKTNRADIEFYREMMEHFQAESASKSAQVRAMQDEIAALRRENSLAKESHREDMELLRQSHSEEIERLRQSHREEMESLKKSHAEELEKMRLSFEKRLDRMAEANAGLAVQLGDALASGKLARTKKYARSSEQRNLLNNRKGVNRTEEENDSDGTPPADSGHQCAADAENKKSTSKAKVRAKGKPEGKARFDEVVEHPMEENMVLPEGARLLPGEMWFEVVEYIPGRTVCHRYPYRRYILELPEDADKEAVFGDTLPSGIRAKCPVDGCMLSATMIAFIMTQKYAYHLPQKRVGMMLRDMGAHIPRTTLNRFYMQGADALLAMLGETFREEIRKGGYFMIDETLQTVGVDNEELGRRYLNRYLWEFYNREKSLVEYVYEDGSRGQSVLKSFFDSDPETLEMLISCDGYNAYRLFDTDEYPGVTVVGCWTHARRNFIDALPSCRRPCEEMISMIGSLFENEAVCGELGFTGDDRLAYRKKNTKPILDTIKAAADRMWSDPGLMAVGLLKKAVGYLRNQWDHLSNILKSGVAEISNNLSEQRVKPIKLSLKNCLNIGSEEAAKKHAFMHSLAESCRLCSVNIPDYFTNLFRHARSSLSSDELRGLLPNHYTAKC
;
A
#
# COMPACT_ATOMS: atom_id res chain seq x y z
N MET A 1 -53.24 -61.52 -68.82
CA MET A 1 -52.95 -60.43 -67.92
C MET A 1 -53.52 -59.16 -68.52
N LYS A 2 -54.73 -58.75 -68.05
CA LYS A 2 -55.30 -57.47 -68.53
C LYS A 2 -54.93 -56.42 -67.44
N THR A 3 -53.85 -55.68 -67.66
CA THR A 3 -53.56 -54.51 -66.85
C THR A 3 -54.67 -53.50 -67.05
N ASN A 4 -55.30 -53.10 -65.98
CA ASN A 4 -56.49 -52.28 -66.01
C ASN A 4 -56.09 -50.85 -66.50
N ARG A 5 -56.80 -50.34 -67.53
CA ARG A 5 -56.51 -49.04 -68.16
C ARG A 5 -56.52 -47.89 -67.12
N ALA A 6 -57.26 -48.05 -66.02
CA ALA A 6 -57.31 -47.12 -64.89
C ALA A 6 -56.00 -47.05 -64.10
N ASP A 7 -55.30 -48.17 -63.93
CA ASP A 7 -54.01 -48.17 -63.22
C ASP A 7 -52.92 -47.45 -64.02
N ILE A 8 -52.94 -47.54 -65.33
CA ILE A 8 -52.00 -46.81 -66.20
C ILE A 8 -52.25 -45.30 -66.19
N GLU A 9 -53.49 -44.88 -66.15
CA GLU A 9 -53.89 -43.46 -66.06
C GLU A 9 -53.47 -42.86 -64.71
N PHE A 10 -53.70 -43.58 -63.59
CA PHE A 10 -53.26 -43.20 -62.25
C PHE A 10 -51.73 -43.04 -62.13
N TYR A 11 -50.97 -43.97 -62.66
CA TYR A 11 -49.49 -43.87 -62.64
C TYR A 11 -49.01 -42.70 -63.54
N ARG A 12 -49.73 -42.38 -64.59
CA ARG A 12 -49.36 -41.23 -65.48
C ARG A 12 -49.62 -39.91 -64.77
N GLU A 13 -50.75 -39.75 -64.13
CA GLU A 13 -51.08 -38.55 -63.34
C GLU A 13 -50.10 -38.37 -62.16
N MET A 14 -49.75 -39.46 -61.49
CA MET A 14 -48.77 -39.44 -60.41
C MET A 14 -47.38 -39.06 -60.89
N MET A 15 -46.96 -39.52 -62.05
CA MET A 15 -45.71 -39.17 -62.68
C MET A 15 -45.67 -37.70 -63.14
N GLU A 16 -46.77 -37.18 -63.69
CA GLU A 16 -46.90 -35.77 -64.07
C GLU A 16 -46.84 -34.87 -62.81
N HIS A 17 -47.50 -35.26 -61.74
CA HIS A 17 -47.46 -34.55 -60.44
C HIS A 17 -46.00 -34.54 -59.86
N PHE A 18 -45.32 -35.67 -59.87
CA PHE A 18 -43.91 -35.75 -59.42
C PHE A 18 -42.96 -34.90 -60.31
N GLN A 19 -43.20 -34.86 -61.61
CA GLN A 19 -42.41 -34.01 -62.52
C GLN A 19 -42.66 -32.53 -62.25
N ALA A 20 -43.88 -32.14 -62.04
CA ALA A 20 -44.23 -30.75 -61.68
C ALA A 20 -43.66 -30.34 -60.32
N GLU A 21 -43.71 -31.20 -59.29
CA GLU A 21 -43.11 -30.95 -57.99
C GLU A 21 -41.57 -30.88 -58.06
N SER A 22 -40.95 -31.74 -58.83
CA SER A 22 -39.48 -31.73 -59.10
C SER A 22 -39.07 -30.46 -59.81
N ALA A 23 -39.82 -29.99 -60.80
CA ALA A 23 -39.56 -28.74 -61.50
C ALA A 23 -39.71 -27.52 -60.60
N SER A 24 -40.75 -27.51 -59.74
CA SER A 24 -40.94 -26.45 -58.72
C SER A 24 -39.80 -26.39 -57.72
N LYS A 25 -39.38 -27.53 -57.16
CA LYS A 25 -38.23 -27.60 -56.26
C LYS A 25 -36.91 -27.15 -56.93
N SER A 26 -36.72 -27.51 -58.17
CA SER A 26 -35.55 -27.08 -58.95
C SER A 26 -35.53 -25.58 -59.20
N ALA A 27 -36.69 -24.96 -59.42
CA ALA A 27 -36.84 -23.51 -59.54
C ALA A 27 -36.54 -22.79 -58.20
N GLN A 28 -37.03 -23.33 -57.08
CA GLN A 28 -36.70 -22.82 -55.74
C GLN A 28 -35.19 -22.91 -55.43
N VAL A 29 -34.55 -24.02 -55.77
CA VAL A 29 -33.10 -24.16 -55.56
C VAL A 29 -32.31 -23.15 -56.37
N ARG A 30 -32.70 -22.87 -57.62
CA ARG A 30 -32.06 -21.82 -58.45
C ARG A 30 -32.28 -20.45 -57.86
N ALA A 31 -33.48 -20.09 -57.42
CA ALA A 31 -33.74 -18.82 -56.78
C ALA A 31 -32.89 -18.63 -55.50
N MET A 32 -32.78 -19.65 -54.64
CA MET A 32 -31.90 -19.63 -53.48
C MET A 32 -30.39 -19.48 -53.86
N GLN A 33 -29.96 -20.13 -54.95
CA GLN A 33 -28.57 -19.99 -55.45
C GLN A 33 -28.27 -18.56 -55.92
N ASP A 34 -29.22 -17.93 -56.58
CA ASP A 34 -29.10 -16.54 -57.04
C ASP A 34 -29.08 -15.56 -55.84
N GLU A 35 -29.90 -15.80 -54.81
CA GLU A 35 -29.90 -15.01 -53.59
C GLU A 35 -28.58 -15.17 -52.79
N ILE A 36 -28.07 -16.39 -52.67
CA ILE A 36 -26.74 -16.63 -52.06
C ILE A 36 -25.64 -15.92 -52.85
N ALA A 37 -25.71 -15.89 -54.17
CA ALA A 37 -24.73 -15.19 -55.00
C ALA A 37 -24.80 -13.66 -54.81
N ALA A 38 -26.01 -13.11 -54.68
CA ALA A 38 -26.23 -11.69 -54.38
C ALA A 38 -25.67 -11.30 -52.99
N LEU A 39 -26.01 -12.08 -51.93
CA LEU A 39 -25.50 -11.86 -50.56
C LEU A 39 -23.98 -11.99 -50.48
N ARG A 40 -23.37 -12.89 -51.25
CA ARG A 40 -21.89 -13.00 -51.32
C ARG A 40 -21.25 -11.77 -51.93
N ARG A 41 -21.85 -11.17 -52.98
CA ARG A 41 -21.36 -9.92 -53.60
C ARG A 41 -21.47 -8.75 -52.63
N GLU A 42 -22.62 -8.61 -51.93
CA GLU A 42 -22.85 -7.58 -50.95
C GLU A 42 -21.84 -7.69 -49.76
N ASN A 43 -21.61 -8.91 -49.25
CA ASN A 43 -20.62 -9.16 -48.17
C ASN A 43 -19.18 -8.86 -48.62
N SER A 44 -18.86 -9.09 -49.92
CA SER A 44 -17.55 -8.74 -50.47
C SER A 44 -17.34 -7.22 -50.51
N LEU A 45 -18.33 -6.47 -50.96
CA LEU A 45 -18.30 -5.00 -51.01
C LEU A 45 -18.21 -4.40 -49.60
N ALA A 46 -19.00 -4.93 -48.66
CA ALA A 46 -18.95 -4.50 -47.24
C ALA A 46 -17.58 -4.76 -46.60
N LYS A 47 -16.94 -5.87 -46.93
CA LYS A 47 -15.58 -6.16 -46.45
C LYS A 47 -14.53 -5.24 -47.06
N GLU A 48 -14.67 -4.84 -48.29
CA GLU A 48 -13.76 -3.91 -48.97
C GLU A 48 -13.89 -2.50 -48.37
N SER A 49 -15.12 -2.00 -48.19
CA SER A 49 -15.37 -0.73 -47.51
C SER A 49 -14.82 -0.71 -46.06
N HIS A 50 -15.08 -1.78 -45.30
CA HIS A 50 -14.54 -1.88 -43.94
C HIS A 50 -13.01 -1.89 -43.89
N ARG A 51 -12.36 -2.48 -44.90
CA ARG A 51 -10.90 -2.48 -44.98
C ARG A 51 -10.35 -1.08 -45.27
N GLU A 52 -11.01 -0.31 -46.14
CA GLU A 52 -10.66 1.07 -46.45
C GLU A 52 -10.83 1.97 -45.21
N ASP A 53 -11.95 1.85 -44.48
CA ASP A 53 -12.20 2.58 -43.24
C ASP A 53 -11.15 2.28 -42.20
N MET A 54 -10.76 1.02 -42.04
CA MET A 54 -9.71 0.60 -41.12
C MET A 54 -8.32 1.14 -41.48
N GLU A 55 -8.04 1.30 -42.77
CA GLU A 55 -6.77 1.86 -43.23
C GLU A 55 -6.69 3.36 -43.00
N LEU A 56 -7.77 4.10 -43.24
CA LEU A 56 -7.91 5.51 -42.87
C LEU A 56 -7.78 5.75 -41.35
N LEU A 57 -8.41 4.90 -40.56
CA LEU A 57 -8.31 4.98 -39.11
C LEU A 57 -6.87 4.74 -38.62
N ARG A 58 -6.16 3.79 -39.19
CA ARG A 58 -4.75 3.52 -38.89
C ARG A 58 -3.84 4.69 -39.26
N GLN A 59 -4.08 5.33 -40.41
CA GLN A 59 -3.33 6.52 -40.78
C GLN A 59 -3.56 7.67 -39.82
N SER A 60 -4.81 7.95 -39.49
CA SER A 60 -5.18 9.00 -38.51
C SER A 60 -4.53 8.78 -37.14
N HIS A 61 -4.59 7.55 -36.61
CA HIS A 61 -3.94 7.20 -35.34
C HIS A 61 -2.41 7.32 -35.41
N SER A 62 -1.80 6.96 -36.56
CA SER A 62 -0.35 7.08 -36.72
C SER A 62 0.10 8.55 -36.68
N GLU A 63 -0.64 9.44 -37.34
CA GLU A 63 -0.38 10.88 -37.31
C GLU A 63 -0.56 11.48 -35.91
N GLU A 64 -1.59 11.06 -35.21
CA GLU A 64 -1.85 11.51 -33.82
C GLU A 64 -0.74 11.06 -32.86
N ILE A 65 -0.29 9.80 -32.98
CA ILE A 65 0.85 9.28 -32.21
C ILE A 65 2.12 10.08 -32.48
N GLU A 66 2.40 10.43 -33.74
CA GLU A 66 3.61 11.20 -34.05
C GLU A 66 3.52 12.64 -33.55
N ARG A 67 2.34 13.29 -33.58
CA ARG A 67 2.12 14.60 -32.96
C ARG A 67 2.34 14.55 -31.44
N LEU A 68 1.80 13.53 -30.77
CA LEU A 68 2.01 13.34 -29.33
C LEU A 68 3.47 13.09 -28.98
N ARG A 69 4.19 12.32 -29.78
CA ARG A 69 5.63 12.09 -29.61
C ARG A 69 6.45 13.36 -29.81
N GLN A 70 6.07 14.19 -30.74
CA GLN A 70 6.74 15.46 -31.01
C GLN A 70 6.51 16.43 -29.83
N SER A 71 5.26 16.60 -29.39
CA SER A 71 4.91 17.43 -28.22
C SER A 71 5.66 16.97 -26.96
N HIS A 72 5.71 15.68 -26.72
CA HIS A 72 6.43 15.14 -25.55
C HIS A 72 7.95 15.36 -25.65
N ARG A 73 8.55 15.30 -26.83
CA ARG A 73 9.98 15.63 -27.00
C ARG A 73 10.26 17.09 -26.64
N GLU A 74 9.43 18.00 -27.14
CA GLU A 74 9.56 19.45 -26.87
C GLU A 74 9.39 19.78 -25.38
N GLU A 75 8.43 19.13 -24.73
CA GLU A 75 8.20 19.26 -23.29
C GLU A 75 9.39 18.74 -22.46
N MET A 76 9.95 17.60 -22.84
CA MET A 76 11.13 17.01 -22.20
C MET A 76 12.38 17.88 -22.39
N GLU A 77 12.57 18.51 -23.55
CA GLU A 77 13.68 19.43 -23.77
C GLU A 77 13.55 20.70 -22.94
N SER A 78 12.35 21.25 -22.89
CA SER A 78 12.04 22.42 -22.02
C SER A 78 12.31 22.12 -20.55
N LEU A 79 11.89 20.94 -20.06
CA LEU A 79 12.11 20.51 -18.68
C LEU A 79 13.61 20.33 -18.38
N LYS A 80 14.37 19.72 -19.29
CA LYS A 80 15.83 19.56 -19.15
C LYS A 80 16.54 20.89 -19.08
N LYS A 81 16.12 21.88 -19.89
CA LYS A 81 16.70 23.22 -19.87
C LYS A 81 16.41 23.92 -18.55
N SER A 82 15.16 23.91 -18.09
CA SER A 82 14.76 24.49 -16.81
C SER A 82 15.53 23.86 -15.64
N HIS A 83 15.66 22.54 -15.61
CA HIS A 83 16.39 21.85 -14.57
C HIS A 83 17.91 22.14 -14.57
N ALA A 84 18.50 22.31 -15.77
CA ALA A 84 19.90 22.71 -15.89
C ALA A 84 20.13 24.13 -15.34
N GLU A 85 19.21 25.05 -15.61
CA GLU A 85 19.26 26.42 -15.07
C GLU A 85 19.11 26.44 -13.53
N GLU A 86 18.25 25.60 -12.97
CA GLU A 86 18.12 25.47 -11.51
C GLU A 86 19.37 24.88 -10.86
N LEU A 87 19.96 23.85 -11.45
CA LEU A 87 21.21 23.27 -10.96
C LEU A 87 22.36 24.29 -10.96
N GLU A 88 22.45 25.12 -12.00
CA GLU A 88 23.49 26.16 -12.07
C GLU A 88 23.26 27.26 -11.02
N LYS A 89 22.00 27.66 -10.78
CA LYS A 89 21.67 28.59 -9.68
C LYS A 89 22.02 28.02 -8.32
N MET A 90 21.76 26.75 -8.09
CA MET A 90 22.17 26.07 -6.86
C MET A 90 23.69 26.01 -6.72
N ARG A 91 24.42 25.66 -7.78
CA ARG A 91 25.90 25.62 -7.78
C ARG A 91 26.49 26.97 -7.37
N LEU A 92 26.05 28.05 -8.00
CA LEU A 92 26.49 29.42 -7.67
C LEU A 92 26.14 29.82 -6.23
N SER A 93 25.00 29.38 -5.72
CA SER A 93 24.60 29.61 -4.33
C SER A 93 25.51 28.85 -3.35
N PHE A 94 25.88 27.61 -3.65
CA PHE A 94 26.82 26.84 -2.85
C PHE A 94 28.24 27.41 -2.88
N GLU A 95 28.74 27.85 -4.03
CA GLU A 95 30.05 28.52 -4.14
C GLU A 95 30.11 29.76 -3.25
N LYS A 96 29.12 30.65 -3.35
CA LYS A 96 29.03 31.85 -2.48
C LYS A 96 28.93 31.49 -1.00
N ARG A 97 28.35 30.36 -0.64
CA ARG A 97 28.28 29.90 0.74
C ARG A 97 29.60 29.33 1.23
N LEU A 98 30.32 28.62 0.38
CA LEU A 98 31.67 28.13 0.66
C LEU A 98 32.67 29.28 0.85
N ASP A 99 32.62 30.31 0.02
CA ASP A 99 33.46 31.50 0.15
C ASP A 99 33.24 32.22 1.49
N ARG A 100 31.96 32.43 1.87
CA ARG A 100 31.63 33.02 3.18
C ARG A 100 32.13 32.16 4.36
N MET A 101 32.06 30.83 4.23
CA MET A 101 32.57 29.92 5.26
C MET A 101 34.11 29.96 5.32
N ALA A 102 34.79 30.08 4.18
CA ALA A 102 36.25 30.23 4.13
C ALA A 102 36.69 31.54 4.77
N GLU A 103 36.03 32.66 4.48
CA GLU A 103 36.28 33.96 5.11
C GLU A 103 36.04 33.93 6.63
N ALA A 104 34.94 33.31 7.06
CA ALA A 104 34.64 33.16 8.48
C ALA A 104 35.68 32.27 9.21
N ASN A 105 36.13 31.20 8.58
CA ASN A 105 37.18 30.33 9.12
C ASN A 105 38.54 31.03 9.18
N ALA A 106 38.87 31.87 8.20
CA ALA A 106 40.07 32.70 8.21
C ALA A 106 40.02 33.72 9.37
N GLY A 107 38.86 34.37 9.57
CA GLY A 107 38.66 35.27 10.70
C GLY A 107 38.78 34.58 12.07
N LEU A 108 38.25 33.37 12.21
CA LEU A 108 38.37 32.58 13.43
C LEU A 108 39.84 32.11 13.68
N ALA A 109 40.57 31.81 12.63
CA ALA A 109 41.99 31.45 12.74
C ALA A 109 42.88 32.59 13.25
N VAL A 110 42.58 33.83 12.77
CA VAL A 110 43.25 35.05 13.26
C VAL A 110 42.89 35.30 14.73
N GLN A 111 41.64 35.23 15.11
CA GLN A 111 41.19 35.39 16.51
C GLN A 111 41.80 34.33 17.44
N LEU A 112 41.94 33.07 16.98
CA LEU A 112 42.56 32.01 17.72
C LEU A 112 44.07 32.27 17.88
N GLY A 113 44.73 32.78 16.84
CA GLY A 113 46.13 33.19 16.86
C GLY A 113 46.37 34.31 17.90
N ASP A 114 45.56 35.34 17.90
CA ASP A 114 45.63 36.45 18.85
C ASP A 114 45.34 36.02 20.29
N ALA A 115 44.39 35.12 20.49
CA ALA A 115 44.07 34.56 21.80
C ALA A 115 45.19 33.67 22.35
N LEU A 116 45.88 32.89 21.48
CA LEU A 116 47.05 32.10 21.84
C LEU A 116 48.25 32.99 22.16
N ALA A 117 48.51 34.08 21.39
CA ALA A 117 49.60 35.03 21.60
C ALA A 117 49.43 35.85 22.90
N SER A 118 48.18 36.11 23.33
CA SER A 118 47.91 36.93 24.54
C SER A 118 47.98 36.17 25.87
N GLY A 119 48.34 34.90 25.91
CA GLY A 119 48.53 34.14 27.16
C GLY A 119 47.27 33.96 28.02
N LYS A 120 46.13 34.35 27.54
CA LYS A 120 44.84 34.27 28.27
C LYS A 120 44.22 32.88 28.33
N LEU A 121 44.66 31.97 27.45
CA LEU A 121 44.11 30.61 27.35
C LEU A 121 44.52 29.68 28.49
N ALA A 122 45.64 29.95 29.18
CA ALA A 122 46.12 29.11 30.28
C ALA A 122 45.30 29.26 31.58
N ARG A 123 44.61 30.40 31.76
CA ARG A 123 43.78 30.65 32.95
C ARG A 123 42.32 30.20 32.80
N THR A 124 41.78 30.09 31.59
CA THR A 124 40.38 29.71 31.34
C THR A 124 40.13 28.21 31.36
N LYS A 125 41.18 27.37 31.18
CA LYS A 125 41.03 25.90 31.21
C LYS A 125 40.59 25.30 32.54
N LYS A 126 40.62 26.06 33.64
CA LYS A 126 40.22 25.55 34.97
C LYS A 126 38.75 25.78 35.35
N TYR A 127 38.03 26.67 34.63
CA TYR A 127 36.64 27.05 34.99
C TYR A 127 35.62 26.92 33.86
N ALA A 128 35.99 26.61 32.63
CA ALA A 128 35.11 26.70 31.45
C ALA A 128 34.40 25.37 31.06
N ARG A 129 34.59 24.25 31.76
CA ARG A 129 34.07 22.94 31.32
C ARG A 129 32.55 22.77 31.41
N SER A 130 31.80 23.61 32.15
CA SER A 130 30.34 23.43 32.32
C SER A 130 29.46 24.44 31.55
N SER A 131 30.01 25.62 31.19
CA SER A 131 29.26 26.68 30.49
C SER A 131 29.38 26.60 28.96
N GLU A 132 30.52 26.17 28.44
CA GLU A 132 30.70 26.01 26.98
C GLU A 132 29.94 24.82 26.39
N GLN A 133 29.78 23.73 27.13
CA GLN A 133 28.92 22.61 26.72
C GLN A 133 27.44 23.02 26.68
N ARG A 134 26.98 23.88 27.59
CA ARG A 134 25.61 24.42 27.56
C ARG A 134 25.35 25.35 26.37
N ASN A 135 26.34 26.17 25.98
CA ASN A 135 26.20 27.08 24.85
C ASN A 135 26.28 26.34 23.50
N LEU A 136 27.08 25.30 23.35
CA LEU A 136 27.10 24.43 22.18
C LEU A 136 25.82 23.59 22.03
N LEU A 137 25.24 23.13 23.12
CA LEU A 137 23.94 22.43 23.13
C LEU A 137 22.78 23.37 22.82
N ASN A 138 22.82 24.63 23.30
CA ASN A 138 21.80 25.63 23.00
C ASN A 138 21.87 26.15 21.58
N ASN A 139 23.07 26.28 20.98
CA ASN A 139 23.22 26.61 19.57
C ASN A 139 22.78 25.48 18.64
N ARG A 140 23.01 24.19 18.99
CA ARG A 140 22.48 23.07 18.24
C ARG A 140 20.95 22.97 18.31
N LYS A 141 20.33 23.37 19.45
CA LYS A 141 18.87 23.48 19.58
C LYS A 141 18.28 24.65 18.79
N GLY A 142 19.04 25.70 18.53
CA GLY A 142 18.64 26.86 17.74
C GLY A 142 18.61 26.57 16.23
N VAL A 143 19.56 25.81 15.73
CA VAL A 143 19.66 25.46 14.29
C VAL A 143 18.59 24.45 13.86
N ASN A 144 18.18 23.55 14.75
CA ASN A 144 17.09 22.60 14.44
C ASN A 144 15.68 23.21 14.56
N ARG A 145 15.54 24.44 15.06
CA ARG A 145 14.23 25.13 15.15
C ARG A 145 13.85 25.93 13.91
N THR A 146 14.79 26.24 13.04
CA THR A 146 14.53 27.02 11.82
C THR A 146 14.08 26.17 10.63
N GLU A 147 14.24 24.83 10.67
CA GLU A 147 13.76 23.94 9.61
C GLU A 147 12.36 23.35 9.86
N GLU A 148 11.82 23.47 11.09
CA GLU A 148 10.47 22.96 11.44
C GLU A 148 9.34 24.00 11.35
N GLU A 149 9.63 25.27 11.10
CA GLU A 149 8.61 26.36 11.07
C GLU A 149 8.13 26.75 9.66
N ASN A 150 8.54 26.05 8.61
CA ASN A 150 8.12 26.38 7.23
C ASN A 150 6.99 25.49 6.65
N ASP A 151 6.26 24.74 7.49
CA ASP A 151 5.03 24.06 7.08
C ASP A 151 3.80 24.74 7.70
N SER A 152 3.59 26.01 7.39
CA SER A 152 2.31 26.67 7.65
C SER A 152 1.76 27.31 6.38
N ASP A 153 0.64 26.74 5.94
CA ASP A 153 -0.42 27.36 5.14
C ASP A 153 -0.02 28.24 3.94
N GLY A 154 0.07 27.60 2.79
CA GLY A 154 -0.08 28.26 1.50
C GLY A 154 -1.55 28.38 1.10
N THR A 155 -2.23 29.42 1.54
CA THR A 155 -3.43 29.93 0.88
C THR A 155 -2.98 30.86 -0.25
N PRO A 156 -3.49 30.77 -1.48
CA PRO A 156 -3.12 31.69 -2.55
C PRO A 156 -3.68 33.09 -2.27
N PRO A 157 -2.91 34.16 -2.55
CA PRO A 157 -3.38 35.52 -2.32
C PRO A 157 -4.34 35.97 -3.41
N ALA A 158 -5.46 36.54 -3.00
CA ALA A 158 -6.29 37.39 -3.86
C ALA A 158 -5.60 38.74 -4.07
N ASP A 159 -5.57 39.13 -5.33
CA ASP A 159 -5.05 40.36 -5.86
C ASP A 159 -5.76 41.61 -5.28
N SER A 160 -5.01 42.58 -4.77
CA SER A 160 -5.34 44.02 -4.90
C SER A 160 -4.18 44.88 -4.39
N GLY A 161 -3.78 45.77 -5.22
CA GLY A 161 -2.60 46.61 -5.12
C GLY A 161 -2.69 47.83 -4.18
N HIS A 162 -1.54 48.47 -4.15
CA HIS A 162 -1.18 49.86 -3.88
C HIS A 162 -0.69 50.30 -2.51
N GLN A 163 0.58 50.66 -2.57
CA GLN A 163 1.26 51.92 -2.16
C GLN A 163 1.68 52.17 -0.70
N CYS A 164 3.00 52.21 -0.63
CA CYS A 164 3.89 53.31 -0.11
C CYS A 164 3.89 53.71 1.37
N ALA A 165 5.09 53.69 1.83
CA ALA A 165 5.90 54.68 2.56
C ALA A 165 6.26 54.38 4.01
N ALA A 166 7.55 54.26 4.13
CA ALA A 166 8.49 54.66 5.20
C ALA A 166 7.93 55.11 6.56
N ASP A 167 8.46 54.52 7.64
CA ASP A 167 9.34 55.26 8.56
C ASP A 167 9.95 54.29 9.60
N ALA A 168 11.23 54.55 9.83
CA ALA A 168 12.06 53.90 10.81
C ALA A 168 11.83 54.49 12.19
N GLU A 169 11.64 53.68 13.21
CA GLU A 169 12.10 54.02 14.54
C GLU A 169 12.45 52.82 15.43
N ASN A 170 13.63 52.92 15.92
CA ASN A 170 14.40 52.08 16.78
C ASN A 170 13.85 52.06 18.21
N LYS A 171 13.39 50.91 18.75
CA LYS A 171 13.28 50.76 20.21
C LYS A 171 13.75 49.39 20.64
N LYS A 172 14.90 49.40 21.34
CA LYS A 172 15.37 48.31 22.19
C LYS A 172 14.29 47.91 23.18
N SER A 173 13.88 46.64 23.21
CA SER A 173 13.16 46.07 24.33
C SER A 173 13.73 44.71 24.70
N THR A 174 14.07 44.59 25.95
CA THR A 174 14.56 43.44 26.69
C THR A 174 13.69 42.22 26.51
N SER A 175 14.30 41.10 26.06
CA SER A 175 13.64 39.82 25.92
C SER A 175 13.30 39.20 27.26
N LYS A 176 12.06 39.31 27.71
CA LYS A 176 11.48 38.35 28.67
C LYS A 176 11.12 37.06 27.94
N ALA A 177 11.66 35.94 28.40
CA ALA A 177 11.31 34.61 27.92
C ALA A 177 9.78 34.42 27.97
N LYS A 178 9.13 34.42 26.81
CA LYS A 178 7.71 34.00 26.72
C LYS A 178 7.65 32.50 26.93
N VAL A 179 7.11 32.11 28.08
CA VAL A 179 6.58 30.77 28.29
C VAL A 179 5.57 30.50 27.17
N ARG A 180 5.82 29.49 26.33
CA ARG A 180 4.88 29.04 25.31
C ARG A 180 3.53 28.77 25.98
N ALA A 181 2.53 29.55 25.64
CA ALA A 181 1.15 29.24 25.99
C ALA A 181 0.84 27.86 25.38
N LYS A 182 0.44 26.90 26.22
CA LYS A 182 -0.17 25.65 25.76
C LYS A 182 -1.24 26.04 24.76
N GLY A 183 -1.16 25.52 23.54
CA GLY A 183 -2.17 25.73 22.50
C GLY A 183 -3.57 25.54 23.13
N LYS A 184 -4.52 26.41 22.76
CA LYS A 184 -5.91 26.24 23.20
C LYS A 184 -6.32 24.81 22.88
N PRO A 185 -6.93 24.07 23.84
CA PRO A 185 -7.41 22.73 23.55
C PRO A 185 -8.31 22.79 22.33
N GLU A 186 -8.04 21.91 21.34
CA GLU A 186 -8.96 21.75 20.20
C GLU A 186 -10.36 21.55 20.75
N GLY A 187 -11.34 22.29 20.20
CA GLY A 187 -12.73 22.25 20.66
C GLY A 187 -13.32 20.83 20.57
N LYS A 188 -14.41 20.60 21.27
CA LYS A 188 -15.20 19.37 21.15
C LYS A 188 -15.67 19.18 19.70
N ALA A 189 -15.88 17.92 19.29
CA ALA A 189 -16.50 17.61 18.00
C ALA A 189 -17.87 18.32 17.88
N ARG A 190 -18.19 18.79 16.67
CA ARG A 190 -19.46 19.45 16.36
C ARG A 190 -20.09 18.79 15.17
N PHE A 191 -21.41 18.71 15.18
CA PHE A 191 -22.21 18.05 14.16
C PHE A 191 -23.32 18.99 13.73
N ASP A 192 -23.58 19.11 12.42
CA ASP A 192 -24.62 19.98 11.87
C ASP A 192 -26.01 19.37 12.05
N GLU A 193 -26.12 18.03 12.05
CA GLU A 193 -27.36 17.32 12.34
C GLU A 193 -27.21 16.54 13.65
N VAL A 194 -28.06 16.89 14.62
CA VAL A 194 -28.11 16.26 15.95
C VAL A 194 -29.54 15.83 16.20
N VAL A 195 -29.72 14.53 16.44
CA VAL A 195 -31.01 13.97 16.84
C VAL A 195 -30.96 13.68 18.34
N GLU A 196 -31.73 14.42 19.11
CA GLU A 196 -31.89 14.22 20.53
C GLU A 196 -32.99 13.20 20.79
N HIS A 197 -32.69 12.18 21.58
CA HIS A 197 -33.63 11.14 21.96
C HIS A 197 -34.18 11.45 23.35
N PRO A 198 -35.49 11.17 23.61
CA PRO A 198 -36.02 11.33 24.93
C PRO A 198 -35.36 10.40 25.95
N MET A 199 -35.28 10.82 27.21
CA MET A 199 -34.80 9.99 28.28
C MET A 199 -35.83 8.90 28.58
N GLU A 200 -35.42 7.64 28.61
CA GLU A 200 -36.28 6.52 29.01
C GLU A 200 -36.08 6.29 30.51
N GLU A 201 -37.14 6.45 31.31
CA GLU A 201 -37.14 6.20 32.74
C GLU A 201 -37.45 4.72 33.07
N ASN A 202 -36.62 3.82 32.52
CA ASN A 202 -36.84 2.37 32.66
C ASN A 202 -35.98 1.69 33.73
N MET A 203 -35.30 2.45 34.57
CA MET A 203 -34.38 1.89 35.55
C MET A 203 -34.99 1.84 36.95
N VAL A 204 -35.08 0.64 37.53
CA VAL A 204 -35.36 0.46 38.95
C VAL A 204 -34.07 0.78 39.71
N LEU A 205 -34.06 1.90 40.43
CA LEU A 205 -32.90 2.34 41.22
C LEU A 205 -32.79 1.50 42.48
N PRO A 206 -31.58 1.06 42.88
CA PRO A 206 -31.35 0.44 44.18
C PRO A 206 -31.67 1.40 45.32
N GLU A 207 -32.11 0.86 46.44
CA GLU A 207 -32.38 1.63 47.64
C GLU A 207 -31.08 2.33 48.13
N GLY A 208 -31.12 3.66 48.35
CA GLY A 208 -29.94 4.46 48.70
C GLY A 208 -29.16 5.08 47.53
N ALA A 209 -29.62 4.91 46.27
CA ALA A 209 -28.98 5.55 45.13
C ALA A 209 -29.18 7.07 45.15
N ARG A 210 -28.09 7.85 45.03
CA ARG A 210 -28.13 9.33 44.93
C ARG A 210 -27.86 9.80 43.51
N LEU A 211 -28.71 10.71 43.02
CA LEU A 211 -28.55 11.37 41.74
C LEU A 211 -27.32 12.28 41.75
N LEU A 212 -26.41 12.10 40.81
CA LEU A 212 -25.28 13.03 40.59
C LEU A 212 -25.78 14.27 39.87
N PRO A 213 -25.30 15.48 40.22
CA PRO A 213 -25.73 16.72 39.60
C PRO A 213 -25.23 16.81 38.13
N GLY A 214 -26.10 17.32 37.25
CA GLY A 214 -25.81 17.60 35.86
C GLY A 214 -26.45 16.62 34.87
N GLU A 215 -26.88 17.13 33.74
CA GLU A 215 -27.30 16.32 32.61
C GLU A 215 -26.08 15.80 31.85
N MET A 216 -26.10 14.52 31.54
CA MET A 216 -25.06 13.87 30.74
C MET A 216 -25.65 13.36 29.43
N TRP A 217 -24.86 13.50 28.37
CA TRP A 217 -25.22 13.06 27.03
C TRP A 217 -24.31 11.92 26.60
N PHE A 218 -24.93 10.83 26.13
CA PHE A 218 -24.22 9.78 25.42
C PHE A 218 -24.45 10.00 23.91
N GLU A 219 -23.36 10.24 23.16
CA GLU A 219 -23.41 10.58 21.75
C GLU A 219 -22.99 9.39 20.90
N VAL A 220 -23.78 9.07 19.88
CA VAL A 220 -23.47 8.08 18.84
C VAL A 220 -23.43 8.80 17.51
N VAL A 221 -22.31 8.71 16.79
CA VAL A 221 -22.18 9.30 15.44
C VAL A 221 -22.32 8.22 14.40
N GLU A 222 -23.33 8.32 13.56
CA GLU A 222 -23.63 7.38 12.49
C GLU A 222 -23.29 7.98 11.12
N TYR A 223 -22.77 7.16 10.23
CA TYR A 223 -22.60 7.49 8.81
C TYR A 223 -23.83 7.02 8.03
N ILE A 224 -24.53 7.98 7.41
CA ILE A 224 -25.56 7.73 6.43
C ILE A 224 -25.01 8.24 5.09
N PRO A 225 -25.09 7.48 3.97
CA PRO A 225 -24.51 7.91 2.70
C PRO A 225 -24.90 9.36 2.34
N GLY A 226 -23.88 10.23 2.17
CA GLY A 226 -24.05 11.65 1.87
C GLY A 226 -24.17 12.58 3.06
N ARG A 227 -24.35 12.08 4.29
CA ARG A 227 -24.41 12.90 5.51
C ARG A 227 -23.96 12.12 6.75
N THR A 228 -23.63 12.86 7.81
CA THR A 228 -23.37 12.31 9.15
C THR A 228 -24.42 12.83 10.12
N VAL A 229 -24.92 11.95 10.99
CA VAL A 229 -25.93 12.28 12.00
C VAL A 229 -25.35 11.97 13.38
N CYS A 230 -25.47 12.91 14.30
CA CYS A 230 -25.15 12.71 15.72
C CYS A 230 -26.44 12.45 16.51
N HIS A 231 -26.58 11.27 17.03
CA HIS A 231 -27.70 10.91 17.92
C HIS A 231 -27.32 11.17 19.36
N ARG A 232 -28.06 12.01 20.06
CA ARG A 232 -27.83 12.36 21.47
C ARG A 232 -28.84 11.67 22.35
N TYR A 233 -28.34 10.98 23.38
CA TYR A 233 -29.14 10.30 24.37
C TYR A 233 -28.83 10.93 25.73
N PRO A 234 -29.78 11.60 26.42
CA PRO A 234 -29.58 12.10 27.77
C PRO A 234 -29.54 10.93 28.73
N TYR A 235 -28.67 11.00 29.74
CA TYR A 235 -28.62 10.03 30.82
C TYR A 235 -28.20 10.66 32.14
N ARG A 236 -28.62 10.04 33.24
CA ARG A 236 -28.26 10.44 34.58
C ARG A 236 -27.34 9.38 35.18
N ARG A 237 -26.39 9.81 36.01
CA ARG A 237 -25.53 8.90 36.77
C ARG A 237 -25.95 8.84 38.21
N TYR A 238 -25.84 7.67 38.78
CA TYR A 238 -26.11 7.38 40.17
C TYR A 238 -24.90 6.75 40.82
N ILE A 239 -24.62 7.11 42.07
CA ILE A 239 -23.60 6.48 42.90
C ILE A 239 -24.32 5.77 44.05
N LEU A 240 -23.92 4.55 44.34
CA LEU A 240 -24.29 3.84 45.55
C LEU A 240 -23.29 4.23 46.64
N GLU A 241 -23.79 4.74 47.79
CA GLU A 241 -22.96 4.89 48.99
C GLU A 241 -22.63 3.48 49.51
N LEU A 242 -21.35 3.13 49.42
CA LEU A 242 -20.85 1.91 50.02
C LEU A 242 -20.67 2.12 51.54
N PRO A 243 -20.81 1.07 52.38
CA PRO A 243 -20.46 1.13 53.78
C PRO A 243 -19.02 1.66 53.98
N GLU A 244 -18.73 2.34 55.08
CA GLU A 244 -17.47 3.02 55.37
C GLU A 244 -16.22 2.10 55.28
N ASP A 245 -16.37 0.79 55.32
CA ASP A 245 -15.32 -0.23 55.27
C ASP A 245 -15.09 -0.91 53.91
N ALA A 246 -15.79 -0.50 52.88
CA ALA A 246 -15.60 -1.08 51.55
C ALA A 246 -14.51 -0.33 50.76
N ASP A 247 -13.55 -1.04 50.21
CA ASP A 247 -12.58 -0.47 49.25
C ASP A 247 -13.30 0.37 48.20
N LYS A 248 -12.87 1.64 48.04
CA LYS A 248 -13.57 2.72 47.33
C LYS A 248 -13.68 2.52 45.82
N GLU A 249 -14.24 1.46 45.33
CA GLU A 249 -14.74 1.40 43.97
C GLU A 249 -16.22 1.79 43.96
N ALA A 250 -16.48 3.07 43.65
CA ALA A 250 -17.82 3.58 43.46
C ALA A 250 -18.51 2.84 42.31
N VAL A 251 -19.55 2.08 42.60
CA VAL A 251 -20.40 1.46 41.56
C VAL A 251 -21.27 2.53 40.93
N PHE A 252 -20.98 2.87 39.67
CA PHE A 252 -21.77 3.83 38.92
C PHE A 252 -22.88 3.11 38.14
N GLY A 253 -24.11 3.50 38.36
CA GLY A 253 -25.22 3.18 37.45
C GLY A 253 -25.59 4.38 36.59
N ASP A 254 -26.16 4.16 35.42
CA ASP A 254 -26.72 5.20 34.56
C ASP A 254 -28.07 4.81 33.99
N THR A 255 -28.82 5.81 33.49
CA THR A 255 -30.15 5.63 32.86
C THR A 255 -30.07 5.47 31.36
N LEU A 256 -28.89 5.18 30.79
CA LEU A 256 -28.77 5.02 29.35
C LEU A 256 -29.58 3.79 28.88
N PRO A 257 -30.41 3.91 27.82
CA PRO A 257 -31.21 2.79 27.32
C PRO A 257 -30.33 1.59 26.98
N SER A 258 -30.84 0.38 27.27
CA SER A 258 -30.14 -0.86 26.97
C SER A 258 -29.78 -0.95 25.48
N GLY A 259 -28.56 -1.38 25.16
CA GLY A 259 -28.07 -1.53 23.79
C GLY A 259 -27.53 -0.26 23.13
N ILE A 260 -27.73 0.95 23.68
CA ILE A 260 -27.20 2.18 23.08
C ILE A 260 -25.67 2.20 23.11
N ARG A 261 -25.05 1.73 24.19
CA ARG A 261 -23.56 1.60 24.28
C ARG A 261 -23.00 0.64 23.23
N ALA A 262 -23.77 -0.40 22.86
CA ALA A 262 -23.37 -1.36 21.84
C ALA A 262 -23.35 -0.76 20.42
N LYS A 263 -24.04 0.38 20.17
CA LYS A 263 -23.95 1.12 18.92
C LYS A 263 -22.56 1.71 18.68
N CYS A 264 -21.77 1.95 19.75
CA CYS A 264 -20.39 2.37 19.70
C CYS A 264 -19.48 1.16 19.99
N PRO A 265 -18.98 0.47 18.95
CA PRO A 265 -18.30 -0.82 19.11
C PRO A 265 -16.93 -0.72 19.77
N VAL A 266 -16.38 0.49 19.90
CA VAL A 266 -15.05 0.73 20.45
C VAL A 266 -15.15 1.59 21.68
N ASP A 267 -14.47 1.19 22.78
CA ASP A 267 -14.48 1.92 24.04
C ASP A 267 -13.86 3.32 23.91
N GLY A 268 -14.52 4.29 24.51
CA GLY A 268 -14.13 5.70 24.44
C GLY A 268 -14.27 6.34 23.04
N CYS A 269 -14.88 5.64 22.08
CA CYS A 269 -15.19 6.15 20.74
C CYS A 269 -16.71 6.35 20.62
N MET A 270 -17.13 7.54 20.13
CA MET A 270 -18.53 7.88 19.88
C MET A 270 -19.03 7.44 18.49
N LEU A 271 -18.18 6.83 17.67
CA LEU A 271 -18.52 6.44 16.32
C LEU A 271 -19.28 5.12 16.30
N SER A 272 -20.37 5.05 15.53
CA SER A 272 -21.03 3.79 15.21
C SER A 272 -20.14 2.85 14.39
N ALA A 273 -20.53 1.58 14.29
CA ALA A 273 -19.82 0.60 13.46
C ALA A 273 -19.68 1.07 12.00
N THR A 274 -20.72 1.68 11.44
CA THR A 274 -20.70 2.21 10.06
C THR A 274 -19.75 3.38 9.92
N MET A 275 -19.75 4.29 10.88
CA MET A 275 -18.92 5.49 10.84
C MET A 275 -17.43 5.16 11.03
N ILE A 276 -17.08 4.28 11.97
CA ILE A 276 -15.67 3.88 12.15
C ILE A 276 -15.19 3.05 10.95
N ALA A 277 -16.02 2.17 10.39
CA ALA A 277 -15.72 1.43 9.17
C ALA A 277 -15.48 2.38 7.98
N PHE A 278 -16.29 3.44 7.86
CA PHE A 278 -16.11 4.45 6.82
C PHE A 278 -14.74 5.11 6.90
N ILE A 279 -14.35 5.67 8.06
CA ILE A 279 -13.04 6.34 8.18
C ILE A 279 -11.87 5.38 7.98
N MET A 280 -11.98 4.13 8.45
CA MET A 280 -10.96 3.09 8.24
C MET A 280 -10.83 2.73 6.77
N THR A 281 -11.95 2.57 6.06
CA THR A 281 -11.96 2.31 4.61
C THR A 281 -11.29 3.44 3.84
N GLN A 282 -11.61 4.71 4.13
CA GLN A 282 -11.01 5.85 3.46
C GLN A 282 -9.48 5.87 3.62
N LYS A 283 -8.98 5.52 4.80
CA LYS A 283 -7.55 5.52 5.10
C LYS A 283 -6.83 4.31 4.53
N TYR A 284 -7.33 3.09 4.76
CA TYR A 284 -6.59 1.86 4.49
C TYR A 284 -6.91 1.22 3.14
N ALA A 285 -8.13 1.38 2.64
CA ALA A 285 -8.50 0.91 1.31
C ALA A 285 -8.23 1.95 0.21
N TYR A 286 -8.50 3.24 0.48
CA TYR A 286 -8.33 4.31 -0.50
C TYR A 286 -7.10 5.19 -0.25
N HIS A 287 -6.29 4.87 0.76
CA HIS A 287 -5.00 5.52 1.08
C HIS A 287 -5.11 7.03 1.31
N LEU A 288 -6.28 7.52 1.76
CA LEU A 288 -6.48 8.93 2.02
C LEU A 288 -5.75 9.37 3.31
N PRO A 289 -5.00 10.48 3.27
CA PRO A 289 -4.44 11.06 4.48
C PRO A 289 -5.53 11.47 5.46
N GLN A 290 -5.27 11.29 6.74
CA GLN A 290 -6.20 11.64 7.80
C GLN A 290 -6.75 13.08 7.69
N LYS A 291 -5.91 14.04 7.25
CA LYS A 291 -6.34 15.43 7.01
C LYS A 291 -7.46 15.50 5.97
N ARG A 292 -7.34 14.76 4.87
CA ARG A 292 -8.36 14.74 3.80
C ARG A 292 -9.65 14.06 4.26
N VAL A 293 -9.54 12.98 5.03
CA VAL A 293 -10.72 12.34 5.63
C VAL A 293 -11.44 13.31 6.57
N GLY A 294 -10.70 14.07 7.39
CA GLY A 294 -11.28 15.11 8.24
C GLY A 294 -11.97 16.23 7.45
N MET A 295 -11.47 16.58 6.26
CA MET A 295 -12.15 17.52 5.36
C MET A 295 -13.45 16.93 4.81
N MET A 296 -13.42 15.69 4.30
CA MET A 296 -14.63 14.99 3.84
C MET A 296 -15.70 14.91 4.93
N LEU A 297 -15.32 14.59 6.16
CA LEU A 297 -16.26 14.55 7.28
C LEU A 297 -16.88 15.91 7.56
N ARG A 298 -16.11 16.99 7.45
CA ARG A 298 -16.61 18.35 7.60
C ARG A 298 -17.63 18.70 6.52
N ASP A 299 -17.35 18.33 5.26
CA ASP A 299 -18.27 18.55 4.14
C ASP A 299 -19.57 17.73 4.29
N MET A 300 -19.53 16.67 5.10
CA MET A 300 -20.67 15.82 5.47
C MET A 300 -21.32 16.22 6.80
N GLY A 301 -20.99 17.40 7.36
CA GLY A 301 -21.57 17.92 8.59
C GLY A 301 -20.93 17.46 9.89
N ALA A 302 -19.81 16.71 9.85
CA ALA A 302 -19.09 16.25 11.05
C ALA A 302 -17.76 16.98 11.26
N HIS A 303 -17.72 17.93 12.18
CA HIS A 303 -16.54 18.73 12.53
C HIS A 303 -15.73 18.03 13.64
N ILE A 304 -14.90 17.05 13.27
CA ILE A 304 -14.10 16.27 14.21
C ILE A 304 -12.67 16.83 14.24
N PRO A 305 -12.15 17.27 15.40
CA PRO A 305 -10.76 17.71 15.54
C PRO A 305 -9.77 16.61 15.13
N ARG A 306 -8.62 17.02 14.56
CA ARG A 306 -7.59 16.07 14.06
C ARG A 306 -7.10 15.11 15.14
N THR A 307 -6.87 15.58 16.35
CA THR A 307 -6.43 14.75 17.49
C THR A 307 -7.48 13.71 17.86
N THR A 308 -8.76 14.10 17.89
CA THR A 308 -9.89 13.19 18.14
C THR A 308 -10.02 12.17 17.02
N LEU A 309 -9.93 12.59 15.76
CA LEU A 309 -9.97 11.68 14.62
C LEU A 309 -8.81 10.67 14.66
N ASN A 310 -7.59 11.12 15.01
CA ASN A 310 -6.44 10.23 15.20
C ASN A 310 -6.70 9.20 16.31
N ARG A 311 -7.27 9.64 17.42
CA ARG A 311 -7.64 8.71 18.50
C ARG A 311 -8.62 7.64 18.02
N PHE A 312 -9.64 8.01 17.23
CA PHE A 312 -10.58 7.05 16.69
C PHE A 312 -9.92 6.01 15.77
N TYR A 313 -8.96 6.44 14.92
CA TYR A 313 -8.16 5.52 14.12
C TYR A 313 -7.38 4.53 14.97
N MET A 314 -6.72 5.03 16.02
CA MET A 314 -5.89 4.19 16.89
C MET A 314 -6.74 3.20 17.68
N GLN A 315 -7.85 3.66 18.29
CA GLN A 315 -8.77 2.82 19.04
C GLN A 315 -9.46 1.76 18.16
N GLY A 316 -9.88 2.14 16.94
CA GLY A 316 -10.49 1.19 16.00
C GLY A 316 -9.50 0.12 15.54
N ALA A 317 -8.26 0.50 15.26
CA ALA A 317 -7.22 -0.47 14.88
C ALA A 317 -6.86 -1.40 16.06
N ASP A 318 -6.79 -0.88 17.28
CA ASP A 318 -6.56 -1.69 18.49
C ASP A 318 -7.67 -2.73 18.70
N ALA A 319 -8.91 -2.31 18.58
CA ALA A 319 -10.05 -3.21 18.75
C ALA A 319 -10.01 -4.38 17.76
N LEU A 320 -9.70 -4.12 16.48
CA LEU A 320 -9.62 -5.16 15.46
C LEU A 320 -8.34 -6.00 15.60
N LEU A 321 -7.23 -5.40 15.98
CA LEU A 321 -5.98 -6.13 16.23
C LEU A 321 -6.13 -7.08 17.42
N ALA A 322 -6.72 -6.61 18.51
CA ALA A 322 -7.00 -7.44 19.68
C ALA A 322 -7.98 -8.58 19.38
N MET A 323 -8.96 -8.34 18.50
CA MET A 323 -9.98 -9.33 18.15
C MET A 323 -9.45 -10.40 17.17
N LEU A 324 -8.70 -10.00 16.13
CA LEU A 324 -8.38 -10.87 15.01
C LEU A 324 -6.89 -11.12 14.78
N GLY A 325 -6.01 -10.33 15.42
CA GLY A 325 -4.58 -10.34 15.06
C GLY A 325 -3.92 -11.70 15.19
N GLU A 326 -4.18 -12.42 16.27
CA GLU A 326 -3.63 -13.76 16.50
C GLU A 326 -4.23 -14.79 15.52
N THR A 327 -5.56 -14.83 15.42
CA THR A 327 -6.26 -15.75 14.49
C THR A 327 -5.84 -15.51 13.03
N PHE A 328 -5.62 -14.24 12.64
CA PHE A 328 -5.14 -13.89 11.31
C PHE A 328 -3.73 -14.45 11.07
N ARG A 329 -2.83 -14.25 12.03
CA ARG A 329 -1.45 -14.74 11.96
C ARG A 329 -1.36 -16.25 11.96
N GLU A 330 -2.17 -16.93 12.75
CA GLU A 330 -2.27 -18.39 12.71
C GLU A 330 -2.76 -18.90 11.36
N GLU A 331 -3.76 -18.25 10.76
CA GLU A 331 -4.33 -18.69 9.50
C GLU A 331 -3.37 -18.48 8.32
N ILE A 332 -2.68 -17.35 8.26
CA ILE A 332 -1.73 -17.08 7.18
C ILE A 332 -0.53 -18.05 7.23
N ARG A 333 -0.10 -18.46 8.42
CA ARG A 333 1.01 -19.41 8.61
C ARG A 333 0.69 -20.84 8.15
N LYS A 334 -0.59 -21.21 7.98
CA LYS A 334 -1.02 -22.56 7.58
C LYS A 334 -0.77 -22.92 6.11
N GLY A 335 -0.17 -22.08 5.31
CA GLY A 335 0.13 -22.37 3.91
C GLY A 335 1.58 -22.75 3.69
N GLY A 336 1.82 -23.52 2.63
CA GLY A 336 3.16 -23.98 2.25
C GLY A 336 3.89 -23.09 1.25
N TYR A 337 3.27 -21.98 0.74
CA TYR A 337 3.91 -21.11 -0.23
C TYR A 337 3.76 -19.64 0.12
N PHE A 338 4.90 -18.99 0.41
CA PHE A 338 5.01 -17.58 0.71
C PHE A 338 5.77 -16.82 -0.36
N MET A 339 5.33 -15.61 -0.62
CA MET A 339 6.10 -14.59 -1.34
C MET A 339 6.39 -13.48 -0.34
N ILE A 340 7.65 -13.07 -0.24
CA ILE A 340 8.09 -12.13 0.80
C ILE A 340 8.84 -10.97 0.14
N ASP A 341 8.57 -9.76 0.62
CA ASP A 341 9.27 -8.53 0.23
C ASP A 341 9.31 -7.57 1.43
N GLU A 342 10.15 -6.57 1.39
CA GLU A 342 10.20 -5.53 2.40
C GLU A 342 10.22 -4.13 1.78
N THR A 343 9.68 -3.15 2.50
CA THR A 343 9.62 -1.78 2.04
C THR A 343 9.91 -0.78 3.14
N LEU A 344 10.52 0.35 2.75
CA LEU A 344 10.78 1.44 3.67
C LEU A 344 9.51 2.20 4.03
N GLN A 345 9.40 2.55 5.31
CA GLN A 345 8.42 3.46 5.89
C GLN A 345 9.11 4.51 6.73
N THR A 346 8.65 5.75 6.68
CA THR A 346 9.14 6.80 7.57
C THR A 346 8.31 6.79 8.85
N VAL A 347 8.93 6.45 9.98
CA VAL A 347 8.25 6.25 11.28
C VAL A 347 8.84 7.17 12.33
N GLY A 348 7.97 7.80 13.13
CA GLY A 348 8.35 8.59 14.30
C GLY A 348 8.81 7.68 15.42
N VAL A 349 10.05 7.88 15.88
CA VAL A 349 10.66 7.15 16.99
C VAL A 349 10.98 8.16 18.09
N ASP A 350 10.52 7.89 19.30
CA ASP A 350 10.82 8.72 20.44
C ASP A 350 12.21 8.38 20.98
N ASN A 351 13.03 9.41 21.19
CA ASN A 351 14.35 9.31 21.80
C ASN A 351 14.38 10.17 23.05
N GLU A 352 14.80 9.61 24.16
CA GLU A 352 14.79 10.29 25.46
C GLU A 352 15.61 11.58 25.48
N GLU A 353 16.77 11.61 24.76
CA GLU A 353 17.67 12.75 24.74
C GLU A 353 17.33 13.79 23.67
N LEU A 354 16.82 13.35 22.51
CA LEU A 354 16.69 14.15 21.30
C LEU A 354 15.24 14.44 20.89
N GLY A 355 14.29 13.90 21.65
CA GLY A 355 12.85 13.99 21.31
C GLY A 355 12.49 13.10 20.13
N ARG A 356 11.31 13.34 19.55
CA ARG A 356 10.80 12.53 18.42
C ARG A 356 11.60 12.80 17.14
N ARG A 357 12.06 11.73 16.48
CA ARG A 357 12.71 11.74 15.18
C ARG A 357 11.94 10.86 14.20
N TYR A 358 12.00 11.21 12.91
CA TYR A 358 11.45 10.39 11.85
C TYR A 358 12.59 9.61 11.20
N LEU A 359 12.52 8.28 11.28
CA LEU A 359 13.55 7.36 10.76
C LEU A 359 12.96 6.48 9.68
N ASN A 360 13.80 6.12 8.70
CA ASN A 360 13.44 5.09 7.75
C ASN A 360 13.50 3.72 8.44
N ARG A 361 12.37 3.05 8.49
CA ARG A 361 12.16 1.74 9.09
C ARG A 361 11.60 0.78 8.05
N TYR A 362 11.79 -0.51 8.23
CA TYR A 362 11.29 -1.51 7.31
C TYR A 362 9.95 -2.08 7.77
N LEU A 363 9.09 -2.28 6.80
CA LEU A 363 7.84 -3.03 6.89
C LEU A 363 8.00 -4.25 5.99
N TRP A 364 7.77 -5.42 6.53
CA TRP A 364 7.82 -6.69 5.81
C TRP A 364 6.44 -7.05 5.28
N GLU A 365 6.40 -7.67 4.13
CA GLU A 365 5.21 -8.23 3.51
C GLU A 365 5.37 -9.74 3.41
N PHE A 366 4.40 -10.47 3.95
CA PHE A 366 4.28 -11.91 3.87
C PHE A 366 2.99 -12.24 3.12
N TYR A 367 3.09 -12.63 1.88
CA TYR A 367 1.95 -13.02 1.05
C TYR A 367 1.86 -14.53 0.96
N ASN A 368 0.85 -15.11 1.61
CA ASN A 368 0.50 -16.52 1.45
C ASN A 368 -0.45 -16.67 0.27
N ARG A 369 0.06 -17.24 -0.82
CA ARG A 369 -0.69 -17.39 -2.06
C ARG A 369 -1.82 -18.43 -1.95
N GLU A 370 -1.60 -19.50 -1.21
CA GLU A 370 -2.58 -20.58 -1.03
C GLU A 370 -3.80 -20.10 -0.25
N LYS A 371 -3.57 -19.27 0.76
CA LYS A 371 -4.62 -18.71 1.60
C LYS A 371 -5.23 -17.43 1.03
N SER A 372 -4.62 -16.83 0.01
CA SER A 372 -4.97 -15.49 -0.51
C SER A 372 -4.96 -14.42 0.58
N LEU A 373 -4.02 -14.52 1.50
CA LEU A 373 -3.82 -13.60 2.61
C LEU A 373 -2.47 -12.91 2.48
N VAL A 374 -2.42 -11.64 2.86
CA VAL A 374 -1.17 -10.88 3.01
C VAL A 374 -1.10 -10.27 4.39
N GLU A 375 0.02 -10.45 5.08
CA GLU A 375 0.31 -9.79 6.34
C GLU A 375 1.49 -8.83 6.19
N TYR A 376 1.26 -7.58 6.57
CA TYR A 376 2.34 -6.61 6.74
C TYR A 376 2.77 -6.62 8.20
N VAL A 377 4.07 -6.73 8.42
CA VAL A 377 4.65 -6.83 9.76
C VAL A 377 5.60 -5.67 10.00
N TYR A 378 5.33 -4.90 11.02
CA TYR A 378 6.25 -3.93 11.60
C TYR A 378 6.63 -4.42 13.00
N GLU A 379 7.87 -4.78 13.21
CA GLU A 379 8.34 -5.23 14.52
C GLU A 379 9.04 -4.09 15.25
N ASP A 380 10.27 -3.84 14.91
CA ASP A 380 11.11 -2.72 15.40
C ASP A 380 11.67 -1.86 14.26
N GLY A 381 11.15 -2.08 13.05
CA GLY A 381 11.63 -1.48 11.83
C GLY A 381 12.94 -2.05 11.32
N SER A 382 13.36 -3.20 11.83
CA SER A 382 14.52 -3.96 11.38
C SER A 382 14.34 -4.54 9.98
N ARG A 383 15.44 -4.66 9.25
CA ARG A 383 15.56 -5.43 8.01
C ARG A 383 16.23 -6.80 8.26
N GLY A 384 16.46 -7.16 9.52
CA GLY A 384 17.21 -8.34 9.90
C GLY A 384 16.43 -9.66 9.83
N GLN A 385 17.16 -10.76 9.96
CA GLN A 385 16.62 -12.12 10.00
C GLN A 385 15.68 -12.37 11.18
N SER A 386 15.79 -11.54 12.25
CA SER A 386 14.93 -11.65 13.43
C SER A 386 13.44 -11.57 13.10
N VAL A 387 13.08 -10.73 12.12
CA VAL A 387 11.67 -10.58 11.69
C VAL A 387 11.15 -11.86 11.02
N LEU A 388 11.98 -12.52 10.19
CA LEU A 388 11.64 -13.80 9.57
C LEU A 388 11.47 -14.89 10.63
N LYS A 389 12.40 -14.98 11.60
CA LYS A 389 12.32 -15.94 12.70
C LYS A 389 11.06 -15.71 13.56
N SER A 390 10.80 -14.46 13.96
CA SER A 390 9.62 -14.09 14.74
C SER A 390 8.31 -14.35 13.97
N PHE A 391 8.28 -14.08 12.68
CA PHE A 391 7.07 -14.32 11.88
C PHE A 391 6.71 -15.80 11.82
N PHE A 392 7.65 -16.68 11.52
CA PHE A 392 7.36 -18.11 11.40
C PHE A 392 7.24 -18.82 12.76
N ASP A 393 7.90 -18.30 13.82
CA ASP A 393 7.77 -18.73 15.23
C ASP A 393 7.41 -20.22 15.42
N SER A 394 8.08 -21.08 14.65
CA SER A 394 7.87 -22.53 14.63
C SER A 394 9.20 -23.21 14.86
N ASP A 395 9.16 -24.47 15.26
CA ASP A 395 10.37 -25.29 15.27
C ASP A 395 10.94 -25.35 13.84
N PRO A 396 12.15 -24.81 13.59
CA PRO A 396 12.74 -24.75 12.28
C PRO A 396 12.79 -26.09 11.53
N GLU A 397 13.01 -27.18 12.26
CA GLU A 397 13.09 -28.54 11.69
C GLU A 397 11.76 -29.05 11.12
N THR A 398 10.63 -28.51 11.60
CA THR A 398 9.29 -28.92 11.17
C THR A 398 8.69 -28.05 10.07
N LEU A 399 9.35 -26.94 9.71
CA LEU A 399 8.89 -26.03 8.67
C LEU A 399 9.08 -26.64 7.27
N GLU A 400 7.98 -26.92 6.58
CA GLU A 400 7.97 -27.35 5.17
C GLU A 400 7.30 -26.27 4.32
N MET A 401 8.09 -25.47 3.58
CA MET A 401 7.52 -24.41 2.76
C MET A 401 8.41 -23.99 1.59
N LEU A 402 7.76 -23.32 0.64
CA LEU A 402 8.40 -22.58 -0.43
C LEU A 402 8.39 -21.08 -0.11
N ILE A 403 9.50 -20.40 -0.33
CA ILE A 403 9.60 -18.96 -0.16
C ILE A 403 10.10 -18.36 -1.46
N SER A 404 9.31 -17.50 -2.11
CA SER A 404 9.77 -16.67 -3.22
C SER A 404 10.15 -15.29 -2.71
N CYS A 405 11.36 -14.85 -3.02
CA CYS A 405 11.88 -13.55 -2.59
C CYS A 405 12.90 -12.98 -3.59
N ASP A 406 13.40 -11.79 -3.31
CA ASP A 406 14.53 -11.21 -4.02
C ASP A 406 15.88 -11.82 -3.53
N GLY A 407 16.99 -11.25 -3.98
CA GLY A 407 18.34 -11.71 -3.58
C GLY A 407 18.87 -11.10 -2.29
N TYR A 408 18.04 -10.58 -1.40
CA TYR A 408 18.50 -9.99 -0.15
C TYR A 408 19.04 -11.03 0.84
N ASN A 409 20.13 -10.68 1.52
CA ASN A 409 20.87 -11.64 2.35
C ASN A 409 20.11 -12.19 3.57
N ALA A 410 19.06 -11.53 4.04
CA ALA A 410 18.30 -12.04 5.17
C ALA A 410 17.67 -13.41 4.89
N TYR A 411 17.28 -13.67 3.63
CA TYR A 411 16.68 -14.94 3.22
C TYR A 411 17.65 -16.13 3.23
N ARG A 412 18.97 -15.86 3.30
CA ARG A 412 19.98 -16.93 3.51
C ARG A 412 19.88 -17.63 4.86
N LEU A 413 19.07 -17.11 5.78
CA LEU A 413 18.66 -17.83 6.97
C LEU A 413 18.16 -19.23 6.64
N PHE A 414 17.39 -19.35 5.57
CA PHE A 414 16.76 -20.60 5.12
C PHE A 414 17.69 -21.50 4.30
N ASP A 415 18.94 -21.09 4.02
CA ASP A 415 19.96 -21.91 3.37
C ASP A 415 20.74 -22.77 4.38
N THR A 416 20.45 -22.62 5.66
CA THR A 416 21.15 -23.33 6.74
C THR A 416 20.50 -24.68 7.04
N ASP A 417 21.28 -25.59 7.64
CA ASP A 417 20.80 -26.89 8.09
C ASP A 417 19.72 -26.78 9.20
N GLU A 418 19.54 -25.58 9.76
CA GLU A 418 18.48 -25.27 10.72
C GLU A 418 17.07 -25.35 10.10
N TYR A 419 16.95 -25.14 8.76
CA TYR A 419 15.66 -25.10 8.04
C TYR A 419 15.60 -26.09 6.87
N PRO A 420 15.72 -27.41 7.10
CA PRO A 420 15.89 -28.39 6.03
C PRO A 420 14.69 -28.53 5.09
N GLY A 421 13.47 -28.22 5.58
CA GLY A 421 12.22 -28.29 4.80
C GLY A 421 11.89 -27.03 4.03
N VAL A 422 12.69 -25.95 4.16
CA VAL A 422 12.42 -24.68 3.48
C VAL A 422 13.16 -24.61 2.15
N THR A 423 12.44 -24.34 1.07
CA THR A 423 13.03 -24.12 -0.26
C THR A 423 12.85 -22.65 -0.68
N VAL A 424 13.96 -21.93 -0.82
CA VAL A 424 13.94 -20.54 -1.33
C VAL A 424 14.00 -20.54 -2.85
N VAL A 425 13.10 -19.77 -3.49
CA VAL A 425 13.03 -19.57 -4.94
C VAL A 425 13.33 -18.12 -5.26
N GLY A 426 14.40 -17.89 -6.02
CA GLY A 426 14.87 -16.57 -6.39
C GLY A 426 14.05 -15.94 -7.53
N CYS A 427 14.11 -14.61 -7.60
CA CYS A 427 13.39 -13.80 -8.59
C CYS A 427 14.19 -13.59 -9.88
N TRP A 428 13.76 -14.18 -11.00
CA TRP A 428 14.39 -14.00 -12.31
C TRP A 428 14.21 -12.59 -12.88
N THR A 429 13.18 -11.85 -12.45
CA THR A 429 13.02 -10.43 -12.84
C THR A 429 14.17 -9.58 -12.30
N HIS A 430 14.62 -9.82 -11.06
CA HIS A 430 15.77 -9.12 -10.48
C HIS A 430 17.09 -9.51 -11.19
N ALA A 431 17.28 -10.79 -11.51
CA ALA A 431 18.42 -11.24 -12.30
C ALA A 431 18.44 -10.54 -13.67
N ARG A 432 17.31 -10.51 -14.37
CA ARG A 432 17.17 -9.83 -15.68
C ARG A 432 17.45 -8.33 -15.60
N ARG A 433 16.95 -7.65 -14.56
CA ARG A 433 17.13 -6.19 -14.34
C ARG A 433 18.61 -5.83 -14.22
N ASN A 434 19.40 -6.61 -13.50
CA ASN A 434 20.84 -6.36 -13.39
C ASN A 434 21.56 -6.36 -14.75
N PHE A 435 21.16 -7.24 -15.69
CA PHE A 435 21.70 -7.22 -17.06
C PHE A 435 21.17 -6.05 -17.90
N ILE A 436 19.92 -5.63 -17.69
CA ILE A 436 19.37 -4.41 -18.33
C ILE A 436 20.16 -3.17 -17.88
N ASP A 437 20.46 -3.06 -16.60
CA ASP A 437 21.24 -1.95 -16.04
C ASP A 437 22.68 -1.95 -16.57
N ALA A 438 23.22 -3.12 -16.92
CA ALA A 438 24.56 -3.26 -17.50
C ALA A 438 24.61 -3.05 -19.03
N LEU A 439 23.47 -3.02 -19.74
CA LEU A 439 23.40 -2.84 -21.20
C LEU A 439 24.21 -1.65 -21.74
N PRO A 440 24.15 -0.43 -21.13
CA PRO A 440 24.91 0.71 -21.64
C PRO A 440 26.43 0.50 -21.62
N SER A 441 26.91 -0.35 -20.69
CA SER A 441 28.35 -0.58 -20.47
C SER A 441 28.90 -1.78 -21.23
N CYS A 442 28.05 -2.81 -21.50
CA CYS A 442 28.47 -4.04 -22.17
C CYS A 442 27.28 -4.68 -22.91
N ARG A 443 26.95 -4.14 -24.10
CA ARG A 443 25.70 -4.40 -24.78
C ARG A 443 25.51 -5.87 -25.17
N ARG A 444 26.44 -6.43 -25.98
CA ARG A 444 26.25 -7.75 -26.61
C ARG A 444 26.10 -8.90 -25.61
N PRO A 445 26.99 -9.08 -24.60
CA PRO A 445 26.79 -10.11 -23.58
C PRO A 445 25.51 -9.94 -22.76
N CYS A 446 25.09 -8.69 -22.50
CA CYS A 446 23.85 -8.42 -21.79
C CYS A 446 22.61 -8.77 -22.62
N GLU A 447 22.59 -8.43 -23.92
CA GLU A 447 21.49 -8.79 -24.84
C GLU A 447 21.33 -10.32 -24.92
N GLU A 448 22.42 -11.07 -25.01
CA GLU A 448 22.39 -12.54 -25.01
C GLU A 448 21.75 -13.09 -23.72
N MET A 449 22.18 -12.61 -22.55
CA MET A 449 21.62 -13.05 -21.28
C MET A 449 20.17 -12.64 -21.10
N ILE A 450 19.79 -11.41 -21.47
CA ILE A 450 18.41 -10.91 -21.41
C ILE A 450 17.48 -11.75 -22.30
N SER A 451 17.95 -12.15 -23.48
CA SER A 451 17.21 -13.02 -24.39
C SER A 451 16.99 -14.41 -23.79
N MET A 452 18.04 -15.06 -23.27
CA MET A 452 17.94 -16.38 -22.64
C MET A 452 17.02 -16.35 -21.40
N ILE A 453 17.12 -15.30 -20.56
CA ILE A 453 16.21 -15.13 -19.43
C ILE A 453 14.78 -14.86 -19.93
N GLY A 454 14.62 -14.15 -21.07
CA GLY A 454 13.32 -13.96 -21.74
C GLY A 454 12.63 -15.28 -22.04
N SER A 455 13.37 -16.24 -22.57
CA SER A 455 12.82 -17.57 -22.90
C SER A 455 12.32 -18.37 -21.67
N LEU A 456 12.83 -18.07 -20.47
CA LEU A 456 12.25 -18.65 -19.23
C LEU A 456 10.83 -18.13 -18.99
N PHE A 457 10.60 -16.82 -19.20
CA PHE A 457 9.28 -16.21 -19.06
C PHE A 457 8.30 -16.67 -20.16
N GLU A 458 8.80 -16.89 -21.39
CA GLU A 458 8.01 -17.45 -22.47
C GLU A 458 7.52 -18.86 -22.12
N ASN A 459 8.37 -19.70 -21.56
CA ASN A 459 7.98 -21.04 -21.07
C ASN A 459 6.90 -20.98 -19.98
N GLU A 460 7.00 -20.02 -19.07
CA GLU A 460 5.96 -19.79 -18.05
C GLU A 460 4.64 -19.30 -18.65
N ALA A 461 4.70 -18.46 -19.66
CA ALA A 461 3.50 -18.01 -20.38
C ALA A 461 2.81 -19.18 -21.08
N VAL A 462 3.57 -20.09 -21.71
CA VAL A 462 3.03 -21.33 -22.31
C VAL A 462 2.36 -22.20 -21.25
N CYS A 463 2.98 -22.36 -20.06
CA CYS A 463 2.34 -23.09 -18.95
C CYS A 463 1.00 -22.44 -18.55
N GLY A 464 0.94 -21.11 -18.50
CA GLY A 464 -0.28 -20.39 -18.20
C GLY A 464 -1.37 -20.57 -19.26
N GLU A 465 -1.03 -20.48 -20.56
CA GLU A 465 -1.94 -20.69 -21.69
C GLU A 465 -2.50 -22.12 -21.74
N LEU A 466 -1.69 -23.10 -21.38
CA LEU A 466 -2.09 -24.52 -21.33
C LEU A 466 -2.78 -24.89 -20.00
N GLY A 467 -2.87 -23.96 -19.05
CA GLY A 467 -3.47 -24.22 -17.73
C GLY A 467 -2.67 -25.20 -16.86
N PHE A 468 -1.37 -25.36 -17.10
CA PHE A 468 -0.52 -26.25 -16.34
C PHE A 468 -0.29 -25.70 -14.92
N THR A 469 -0.52 -26.55 -13.93
CA THR A 469 -0.29 -26.27 -12.52
C THR A 469 0.38 -27.46 -11.84
N GLY A 470 0.98 -27.27 -10.68
CA GLY A 470 1.54 -28.35 -9.88
C GLY A 470 2.49 -29.25 -10.70
N ASP A 471 2.21 -30.54 -10.74
CA ASP A 471 3.08 -31.54 -11.38
C ASP A 471 3.23 -31.35 -12.88
N ASP A 472 2.18 -30.94 -13.60
CA ASP A 472 2.25 -30.68 -15.04
C ASP A 472 3.21 -29.54 -15.37
N ARG A 473 3.12 -28.43 -14.61
CA ARG A 473 4.03 -27.30 -14.74
C ARG A 473 5.46 -27.69 -14.38
N LEU A 474 5.63 -28.51 -13.35
CA LEU A 474 6.95 -29.03 -12.97
C LEU A 474 7.56 -29.94 -14.04
N ALA A 475 6.77 -30.84 -14.62
CA ALA A 475 7.21 -31.70 -15.72
C ALA A 475 7.62 -30.87 -16.95
N TYR A 476 6.82 -29.85 -17.31
CA TYR A 476 7.13 -28.93 -18.40
C TYR A 476 8.45 -28.17 -18.13
N ARG A 477 8.65 -27.64 -16.92
CA ARG A 477 9.89 -26.97 -16.51
C ARG A 477 11.11 -27.88 -16.63
N LYS A 478 11.02 -29.12 -16.14
CA LYS A 478 12.12 -30.10 -16.24
C LYS A 478 12.49 -30.41 -17.68
N LYS A 479 11.51 -30.43 -18.59
CA LYS A 479 11.72 -30.73 -20.00
C LYS A 479 12.21 -29.52 -20.81
N ASN A 480 11.59 -28.34 -20.63
CA ASN A 480 11.79 -27.19 -21.52
C ASN A 480 12.58 -26.04 -20.86
N THR A 481 12.43 -25.82 -19.56
CA THR A 481 13.10 -24.72 -18.86
C THR A 481 14.50 -25.12 -18.37
N LYS A 482 14.70 -26.36 -17.95
CA LYS A 482 16.01 -26.85 -17.50
C LYS A 482 17.14 -26.67 -18.53
N PRO A 483 17.00 -27.02 -19.83
CA PRO A 483 18.06 -26.80 -20.83
C PRO A 483 18.44 -25.33 -20.98
N ILE A 484 17.48 -24.42 -20.84
CA ILE A 484 17.74 -22.98 -20.90
C ILE A 484 18.55 -22.55 -19.68
N LEU A 485 18.19 -23.03 -18.49
CA LEU A 485 18.94 -22.77 -17.26
C LEU A 485 20.39 -23.26 -17.37
N ASP A 486 20.60 -24.47 -17.89
CA ASP A 486 21.95 -25.02 -18.12
C ASP A 486 22.77 -24.12 -19.08
N THR A 487 22.12 -23.57 -20.13
CA THR A 487 22.74 -22.64 -21.08
C THR A 487 23.09 -21.29 -20.42
N ILE A 488 22.20 -20.74 -19.61
CA ILE A 488 22.41 -19.49 -18.85
C ILE A 488 23.58 -19.67 -17.88
N LYS A 489 23.64 -20.78 -17.16
CA LYS A 489 24.73 -21.08 -16.23
C LYS A 489 26.07 -21.13 -16.95
N ALA A 490 26.16 -21.89 -18.04
CA ALA A 490 27.36 -22.00 -18.85
C ALA A 490 27.82 -20.63 -19.41
N ALA A 491 26.87 -19.78 -19.85
CA ALA A 491 27.16 -18.43 -20.31
C ALA A 491 27.70 -17.53 -19.18
N ALA A 492 27.07 -17.58 -18.01
CA ALA A 492 27.53 -16.84 -16.82
C ALA A 492 28.93 -17.27 -16.38
N ASP A 493 29.24 -18.56 -16.39
CA ASP A 493 30.54 -19.10 -16.02
C ASP A 493 31.61 -18.70 -17.04
N ARG A 494 31.31 -18.71 -18.34
CA ARG A 494 32.23 -18.19 -19.39
C ARG A 494 32.49 -16.70 -19.20
N MET A 495 31.44 -15.89 -18.97
CA MET A 495 31.60 -14.44 -18.75
C MET A 495 32.45 -14.17 -17.50
N TRP A 496 32.21 -14.92 -16.42
CA TRP A 496 32.97 -14.77 -15.17
C TRP A 496 34.45 -15.10 -15.31
N SER A 497 34.79 -16.02 -16.21
CA SER A 497 36.17 -16.43 -16.50
C SER A 497 36.92 -15.48 -17.44
N ASP A 498 36.22 -14.51 -18.04
CA ASP A 498 36.83 -13.51 -18.93
C ASP A 498 37.19 -12.25 -18.14
N PRO A 499 38.49 -11.97 -17.93
CA PRO A 499 38.95 -10.79 -17.19
C PRO A 499 38.52 -9.47 -17.83
N GLY A 500 38.41 -9.42 -19.16
CA GLY A 500 38.01 -8.23 -19.91
C GLY A 500 36.54 -7.88 -19.65
N LEU A 501 35.68 -8.89 -19.64
CA LEU A 501 34.25 -8.70 -19.30
C LEU A 501 34.08 -8.35 -17.82
N MET A 502 34.84 -8.98 -16.93
CA MET A 502 34.74 -8.72 -15.48
C MET A 502 35.38 -7.39 -15.06
N ALA A 503 36.13 -6.73 -15.92
CA ALA A 503 36.54 -5.34 -15.69
C ALA A 503 35.37 -4.34 -15.80
N VAL A 504 34.24 -4.70 -16.46
CA VAL A 504 33.03 -3.88 -16.57
C VAL A 504 32.20 -4.04 -15.30
N GLY A 505 32.26 -3.05 -14.40
CA GLY A 505 31.72 -3.13 -13.05
C GLY A 505 30.23 -3.51 -12.99
N LEU A 506 29.37 -2.97 -13.90
CA LEU A 506 27.95 -3.31 -13.93
C LEU A 506 27.70 -4.73 -14.43
N LEU A 507 28.46 -5.19 -15.45
CA LEU A 507 28.36 -6.57 -15.91
C LEU A 507 28.85 -7.55 -14.83
N LYS A 508 29.96 -7.24 -14.18
CA LYS A 508 30.46 -8.03 -13.05
C LYS A 508 29.43 -8.16 -11.93
N LYS A 509 28.71 -7.06 -11.61
CA LYS A 509 27.62 -7.08 -10.65
C LYS A 509 26.48 -8.00 -11.10
N ALA A 510 26.07 -7.92 -12.38
CA ALA A 510 24.98 -8.72 -12.92
C ALA A 510 25.31 -10.22 -12.92
N VAL A 511 26.50 -10.59 -13.42
CA VAL A 511 26.96 -11.99 -13.43
C VAL A 511 27.21 -12.50 -12.02
N GLY A 512 27.79 -11.66 -11.14
CA GLY A 512 28.00 -11.99 -9.73
C GLY A 512 26.68 -12.25 -9.00
N TYR A 513 25.65 -11.41 -9.22
CA TYR A 513 24.32 -11.65 -8.68
C TYR A 513 23.76 -13.00 -9.14
N LEU A 514 23.77 -13.26 -10.46
CA LEU A 514 23.26 -14.50 -11.02
C LEU A 514 23.95 -15.73 -10.43
N ARG A 515 25.28 -15.70 -10.28
CA ARG A 515 26.06 -16.80 -9.69
C ARG A 515 25.77 -17.00 -8.21
N ASN A 516 25.70 -15.89 -7.45
CA ASN A 516 25.45 -15.93 -6.00
C ASN A 516 24.04 -16.40 -5.66
N GLN A 517 23.08 -16.16 -6.56
CA GLN A 517 21.68 -16.54 -6.41
C GLN A 517 21.31 -17.81 -7.19
N TRP A 518 22.31 -18.49 -7.79
CA TRP A 518 22.03 -19.58 -8.72
C TRP A 518 21.18 -20.71 -8.12
N ASP A 519 21.46 -21.12 -6.88
CA ASP A 519 20.73 -22.18 -6.21
C ASP A 519 19.27 -21.80 -6.00
N HIS A 520 18.99 -20.59 -5.54
CA HIS A 520 17.63 -20.05 -5.40
C HIS A 520 16.93 -19.92 -6.75
N LEU A 521 17.60 -19.39 -7.78
CA LEU A 521 17.03 -19.21 -9.12
C LEU A 521 16.72 -20.56 -9.79
N SER A 522 17.55 -21.57 -9.56
CA SER A 522 17.33 -22.92 -10.12
C SER A 522 16.27 -23.72 -9.37
N ASN A 523 15.92 -23.36 -8.14
CA ASN A 523 14.92 -24.05 -7.32
C ASN A 523 13.51 -24.02 -7.91
N ILE A 524 13.25 -23.19 -8.95
CA ILE A 524 12.03 -23.27 -9.74
C ILE A 524 11.79 -24.66 -10.35
N LEU A 525 12.85 -25.47 -10.54
CA LEU A 525 12.78 -26.85 -10.99
C LEU A 525 12.35 -27.85 -9.90
N LYS A 526 12.24 -27.40 -8.64
CA LYS A 526 11.78 -28.23 -7.51
C LYS A 526 10.27 -28.09 -7.27
N SER A 527 9.62 -27.08 -7.84
CA SER A 527 8.21 -26.79 -7.60
C SER A 527 7.47 -26.39 -8.88
N GLY A 528 6.25 -26.88 -9.02
CA GLY A 528 5.32 -26.44 -10.07
C GLY A 528 4.38 -25.32 -9.63
N VAL A 529 4.35 -24.97 -8.33
CA VAL A 529 3.51 -23.89 -7.79
C VAL A 529 4.27 -22.58 -7.63
N ALA A 530 5.59 -22.63 -7.42
CA ALA A 530 6.40 -21.43 -7.27
C ALA A 530 6.41 -20.57 -8.55
N GLU A 531 6.29 -19.26 -8.38
CA GLU A 531 6.41 -18.28 -9.47
C GLU A 531 7.88 -18.04 -9.85
N ILE A 532 8.13 -17.78 -11.13
CA ILE A 532 9.48 -17.44 -11.64
C ILE A 532 9.95 -16.05 -11.14
N SER A 533 9.03 -15.22 -10.66
CA SER A 533 9.33 -13.87 -10.20
C SER A 533 8.58 -13.51 -8.93
N ASN A 534 9.12 -12.56 -8.17
CA ASN A 534 8.46 -12.00 -6.99
C ASN A 534 7.52 -10.82 -7.32
N ASN A 535 7.10 -10.67 -8.58
CA ASN A 535 6.29 -9.55 -9.02
C ASN A 535 4.93 -9.45 -8.30
N LEU A 536 4.34 -10.56 -7.89
CA LEU A 536 3.08 -10.56 -7.16
C LEU A 536 3.25 -9.92 -5.77
N SER A 537 4.33 -10.23 -5.06
CA SER A 537 4.69 -9.58 -3.80
C SER A 537 4.96 -8.09 -4.01
N GLU A 538 5.75 -7.71 -5.03
CA GLU A 538 5.98 -6.31 -5.37
C GLU A 538 4.65 -5.54 -5.61
N GLN A 539 3.65 -6.19 -6.19
CA GLN A 539 2.32 -5.60 -6.37
C GLN A 539 1.59 -5.40 -5.03
N ARG A 540 1.78 -6.29 -4.05
CA ARG A 540 1.19 -6.17 -2.70
C ARG A 540 1.87 -5.07 -1.89
N VAL A 541 3.15 -4.80 -2.13
CA VAL A 541 3.87 -3.68 -1.48
C VAL A 541 3.42 -2.31 -2.02
N LYS A 542 2.89 -2.21 -3.24
CA LYS A 542 2.45 -0.93 -3.85
C LYS A 542 1.44 -0.13 -3.03
N PRO A 543 0.39 -0.73 -2.42
CA PRO A 543 -0.55 -0.01 -1.56
C PRO A 543 0.13 0.68 -0.38
N ILE A 544 1.09 0.02 0.25
CA ILE A 544 1.89 0.58 1.33
C ILE A 544 2.72 1.79 0.85
N LYS A 545 3.40 1.65 -0.29
CA LYS A 545 4.16 2.75 -0.91
C LYS A 545 3.26 3.93 -1.30
N LEU A 546 2.03 3.66 -1.76
CA LEU A 546 1.05 4.69 -2.07
C LEU A 546 0.58 5.40 -0.80
N SER A 547 0.31 4.64 0.27
CA SER A 547 -0.04 5.20 1.58
C SER A 547 1.07 6.10 2.11
N LEU A 548 2.35 5.68 2.00
CA LEU A 548 3.50 6.51 2.38
C LEU A 548 3.57 7.81 1.58
N LYS A 549 3.43 7.75 0.25
CA LYS A 549 3.44 8.94 -0.62
C LYS A 549 2.34 9.93 -0.26
N ASN A 550 1.18 9.44 0.18
CA ASN A 550 0.06 10.28 0.56
C ASN A 550 0.18 10.86 1.98
N CYS A 551 0.73 10.10 2.92
CA CYS A 551 0.79 10.43 4.35
C CYS A 551 2.16 10.92 4.81
N LEU A 552 3.22 10.70 4.01
CA LEU A 552 4.63 11.04 4.23
C LEU A 552 5.29 10.27 5.38
N ASN A 553 4.64 10.14 6.53
CA ASN A 553 5.17 9.45 7.70
C ASN A 553 4.08 8.82 8.56
N ILE A 554 4.51 7.94 9.46
CA ILE A 554 3.71 7.33 10.52
C ILE A 554 4.17 7.91 11.85
N GLY A 555 3.24 8.31 12.72
CA GLY A 555 3.52 9.13 13.91
C GLY A 555 4.31 8.42 15.02
N SER A 556 4.28 7.09 15.11
CA SER A 556 4.99 6.30 16.13
C SER A 556 5.15 4.85 15.70
N GLU A 557 6.01 4.08 16.37
CA GLU A 557 6.19 2.65 16.14
C GLU A 557 4.91 1.85 16.47
N GLU A 558 4.20 2.22 17.51
CA GLU A 558 2.90 1.64 17.85
C GLU A 558 1.87 1.88 16.71
N ALA A 559 1.82 3.10 16.18
CA ALA A 559 0.98 3.40 15.03
C ALA A 559 1.41 2.62 13.78
N ALA A 560 2.69 2.31 13.62
CA ALA A 560 3.18 1.50 12.50
C ALA A 560 2.70 0.05 12.57
N LYS A 561 2.68 -0.58 13.75
CA LYS A 561 2.10 -1.92 13.96
C LYS A 561 0.62 -1.97 13.58
N LYS A 562 -0.16 -1.00 14.08
CA LYS A 562 -1.59 -0.87 13.78
C LYS A 562 -1.84 -0.60 12.29
N HIS A 563 -1.02 0.26 11.68
CA HIS A 563 -1.06 0.57 10.25
C HIS A 563 -0.80 -0.68 9.40
N ALA A 564 0.22 -1.46 9.75
CA ALA A 564 0.55 -2.72 9.11
C ALA A 564 -0.64 -3.69 9.13
N PHE A 565 -1.21 -3.95 10.31
CA PHE A 565 -2.34 -4.86 10.48
C PHE A 565 -3.59 -4.42 9.69
N MET A 566 -3.94 -3.14 9.74
CA MET A 566 -5.11 -2.63 9.02
C MET A 566 -4.94 -2.72 7.50
N HIS A 567 -3.72 -2.52 6.98
CA HIS A 567 -3.42 -2.78 5.57
C HIS A 567 -3.47 -4.27 5.23
N SER A 568 -3.06 -5.14 6.15
CA SER A 568 -3.16 -6.60 5.98
C SER A 568 -4.61 -7.02 5.76
N LEU A 569 -5.53 -6.54 6.58
CA LEU A 569 -6.97 -6.81 6.41
C LEU A 569 -7.49 -6.26 5.07
N ALA A 570 -7.19 -5.00 4.75
CA ALA A 570 -7.69 -4.36 3.53
C ALA A 570 -7.19 -5.04 2.25
N GLU A 571 -5.90 -5.38 2.19
CA GLU A 571 -5.32 -6.05 1.01
C GLU A 571 -5.76 -7.51 0.90
N SER A 572 -5.91 -8.22 2.02
CA SER A 572 -6.46 -9.58 2.02
C SER A 572 -7.91 -9.60 1.56
N CYS A 573 -8.71 -8.59 1.92
CA CYS A 573 -10.07 -8.44 1.36
C CYS A 573 -10.04 -8.29 -0.16
N ARG A 574 -9.10 -7.51 -0.72
CA ARG A 574 -8.94 -7.38 -2.18
C ARG A 574 -8.57 -8.70 -2.84
N LEU A 575 -7.65 -9.46 -2.22
CA LEU A 575 -7.25 -10.79 -2.71
C LEU A 575 -8.42 -11.77 -2.72
N CYS A 576 -9.29 -11.69 -1.72
CA CYS A 576 -10.46 -12.56 -1.56
C CYS A 576 -11.73 -12.00 -2.22
N SER A 577 -11.64 -10.87 -2.95
CA SER A 577 -12.79 -10.19 -3.58
C SER A 577 -13.91 -9.81 -2.60
N VAL A 578 -13.54 -9.49 -1.36
CA VAL A 578 -14.46 -9.07 -0.29
C VAL A 578 -14.68 -7.55 -0.36
N ASN A 579 -15.93 -7.10 -0.22
CA ASN A 579 -16.26 -5.68 -0.13
C ASN A 579 -15.73 -5.10 1.18
N ILE A 580 -14.73 -4.21 1.12
CA ILE A 580 -14.02 -3.70 2.30
C ILE A 580 -14.91 -2.86 3.22
N PRO A 581 -15.75 -1.91 2.76
CA PRO A 581 -16.68 -1.17 3.60
C PRO A 581 -17.61 -2.07 4.42
N ASP A 582 -18.21 -3.05 3.76
CA ASP A 582 -19.13 -3.99 4.40
C ASP A 582 -18.40 -4.89 5.39
N TYR A 583 -17.22 -5.37 5.01
CA TYR A 583 -16.36 -6.18 5.86
C TYR A 583 -15.97 -5.44 7.14
N PHE A 584 -15.45 -4.22 7.05
CA PHE A 584 -15.09 -3.44 8.23
C PHE A 584 -16.32 -3.11 9.09
N THR A 585 -17.46 -2.80 8.45
CA THR A 585 -18.70 -2.59 9.20
C THR A 585 -19.11 -3.84 9.99
N ASN A 586 -18.99 -5.01 9.37
CA ASN A 586 -19.27 -6.27 10.04
C ASN A 586 -18.29 -6.55 11.18
N LEU A 587 -16.98 -6.35 10.98
CA LEU A 587 -15.98 -6.51 12.03
C LEU A 587 -16.27 -5.63 13.23
N PHE A 588 -16.57 -4.34 13.00
CA PHE A 588 -16.88 -3.43 14.10
C PHE A 588 -18.18 -3.76 14.82
N ARG A 589 -19.16 -4.37 14.17
CA ARG A 589 -20.35 -4.89 14.85
C ARG A 589 -20.04 -6.01 15.84
N HIS A 590 -18.97 -6.76 15.60
CA HIS A 590 -18.52 -7.87 16.44
C HIS A 590 -17.41 -7.49 17.43
N ALA A 591 -16.86 -6.28 17.37
CA ALA A 591 -15.66 -5.88 18.15
C ALA A 591 -15.80 -6.00 19.67
N ARG A 592 -17.02 -6.06 20.20
CA ARG A 592 -17.32 -6.30 21.64
C ARG A 592 -17.91 -7.67 21.93
N SER A 593 -18.07 -8.52 20.92
CA SER A 593 -18.65 -9.84 21.11
C SER A 593 -17.59 -10.81 21.61
N SER A 594 -17.97 -11.68 22.53
CA SER A 594 -17.15 -12.84 22.88
C SER A 594 -17.37 -13.88 21.81
N LEU A 595 -16.40 -14.05 20.91
CA LEU A 595 -16.44 -14.97 19.79
C LEU A 595 -15.58 -16.19 20.08
N SER A 596 -16.04 -17.35 19.65
CA SER A 596 -15.27 -18.58 19.62
C SER A 596 -14.18 -18.53 18.54
N SER A 597 -13.17 -19.41 18.62
CA SER A 597 -12.09 -19.49 17.63
C SER A 597 -12.62 -19.75 16.20
N ASP A 598 -13.70 -20.54 16.06
CA ASP A 598 -14.30 -20.81 14.74
C ASP A 598 -15.06 -19.61 14.20
N GLU A 599 -15.74 -18.84 15.05
CA GLU A 599 -16.39 -17.59 14.65
C GLU A 599 -15.35 -16.53 14.26
N LEU A 600 -14.25 -16.39 15.00
CA LEU A 600 -13.14 -15.50 14.64
C LEU A 600 -12.52 -15.90 13.30
N ARG A 601 -12.30 -17.20 13.08
CA ARG A 601 -11.82 -17.72 11.78
C ARG A 601 -12.79 -17.40 10.64
N GLY A 602 -14.10 -17.51 10.88
CA GLY A 602 -15.14 -17.15 9.92
C GLY A 602 -15.19 -15.66 9.57
N LEU A 603 -14.58 -14.79 10.38
CA LEU A 603 -14.43 -13.36 10.09
C LEU A 603 -13.17 -13.03 9.26
N LEU A 604 -12.25 -13.96 9.04
CA LEU A 604 -11.07 -13.72 8.21
C LEU A 604 -11.45 -13.54 6.74
N PRO A 605 -10.74 -12.71 5.96
CA PRO A 605 -11.10 -12.39 4.57
C PRO A 605 -11.28 -13.61 3.66
N ASN A 606 -10.45 -14.64 3.83
CA ASN A 606 -10.50 -15.88 3.03
C ASN A 606 -11.61 -16.87 3.44
N HIS A 607 -12.22 -16.68 4.60
CA HIS A 607 -13.37 -17.45 5.08
C HIS A 607 -14.67 -16.62 5.11
N TYR A 608 -14.56 -15.31 4.84
CA TYR A 608 -15.68 -14.40 4.94
C TYR A 608 -16.67 -14.63 3.82
N THR A 609 -17.84 -15.11 4.19
CA THR A 609 -19.00 -15.15 3.29
C THR A 609 -19.93 -13.99 3.64
N ALA A 610 -20.08 -13.05 2.70
CA ALA A 610 -21.05 -11.98 2.89
C ALA A 610 -22.41 -12.62 3.22
N LYS A 611 -22.92 -12.41 4.43
CA LYS A 611 -24.32 -12.72 4.73
C LYS A 611 -25.15 -11.66 4.02
N CYS A 612 -25.75 -12.05 2.89
CA CYS A 612 -26.74 -11.26 2.19
C CYS A 612 -27.94 -10.97 3.09
#